data_fda6bab5782e33feaebc993ecbb87a60
#
_entry.id   fda6bab5782e33feaebc993ecbb87a60
#
_cell.length_a   1.000
_cell.length_b   1.000
_cell.length_c   1.000
_cell.angle_alpha   90.00
_cell.angle_beta   90.00
_cell.angle_gamma   90.00
#
_symmetry.space_group_name_H-M   'P 1'
#
loop_
_entity.id
_entity.type
_entity.pdbx_description
1 polymer ?
#
loop_
_entity_poly.entity_id
_entity_poly.type
_entity_poly.pdbx_seq_one_letter_code
_entity_poly.pdbx_strand_id
1 'polypeptide(L)'
;MDSLDQQLLALLRADARAPLAALAKKLGVSRGTVANRIARLEAEGVIVGYTLRLRPDATPDEIRAWMSIAVEGNQTRAVVAHLLGEPGVASLHDTNGRWDLLAELRAANLNELARVLDRVRLIKGIGSTETSTHLQTYRLA
;
A
#
# COMPACT_ATOMS: atom_id res chain seq x y z
N MET A 1 0.25 4.12 21.79
CA MET A 1 1.26 4.95 21.08
C MET A 1 1.32 6.33 21.69
N ASP A 2 2.46 6.73 22.19
CA ASP A 2 2.64 8.05 22.79
C ASP A 2 3.29 9.05 21.80
N SER A 3 3.56 10.28 22.27
CA SER A 3 4.17 11.32 21.46
C SER A 3 5.57 10.94 20.95
N LEU A 4 6.35 10.22 21.76
CA LEU A 4 7.69 9.77 21.37
C LEU A 4 7.59 8.75 20.23
N ASP A 5 6.64 7.82 20.29
CA ASP A 5 6.41 6.86 19.22
C ASP A 5 6.02 7.55 17.91
N GLN A 6 5.15 8.56 17.98
CA GLN A 6 4.73 9.33 16.80
C GLN A 6 5.90 10.07 16.16
N GLN A 7 6.75 10.70 16.97
CA GLN A 7 7.95 11.38 16.49
C GLN A 7 8.94 10.40 15.87
N LEU A 8 9.13 9.25 16.50
CA LEU A 8 10.00 8.18 16.00
C LEU A 8 9.52 7.66 14.65
N LEU A 9 8.22 7.39 14.52
CA LEU A 9 7.63 6.94 13.26
C LEU A 9 7.78 7.98 12.15
N ALA A 10 7.65 9.28 12.47
CA ALA A 10 7.87 10.35 11.49
C ALA A 10 9.30 10.35 10.98
N LEU A 11 10.28 10.18 11.87
CA LEU A 11 11.70 10.10 11.49
C LEU A 11 11.99 8.86 10.64
N LEU A 12 11.43 7.71 11.01
CA LEU A 12 11.60 6.46 10.24
C LEU A 12 10.93 6.51 8.88
N ARG A 13 9.81 7.23 8.74
CA ARG A 13 9.18 7.47 7.43
C ARG A 13 10.08 8.28 6.49
N ALA A 14 10.83 9.23 7.04
CA ALA A 14 11.78 10.01 6.26
C ALA A 14 13.03 9.20 5.88
N ASP A 15 13.54 8.40 6.82
CA ASP A 15 14.70 7.53 6.61
C ASP A 15 14.60 6.29 7.51
N ALA A 16 14.10 5.20 6.95
CA ALA A 16 13.94 3.94 7.68
C ALA A 16 15.27 3.30 8.07
N ARG A 17 16.39 3.73 7.49
CA ARG A 17 17.73 3.24 7.79
C ARG A 17 18.53 4.20 8.67
N ALA A 18 17.90 5.21 9.26
CA ALA A 18 18.58 6.14 10.15
C ALA A 18 19.23 5.38 11.32
N PRO A 19 20.50 5.66 11.64
CA PRO A 19 21.17 5.01 12.79
C PRO A 19 20.46 5.32 14.11
N LEU A 20 20.46 4.37 15.03
CA LEU A 20 19.86 4.57 16.36
C LEU A 20 20.43 5.81 17.05
N ALA A 21 21.72 6.07 16.91
CA ALA A 21 22.38 7.24 17.50
C ALA A 21 21.78 8.55 16.97
N ALA A 22 21.49 8.62 15.67
CA ALA A 22 20.89 9.81 15.06
C ALA A 22 19.44 10.01 15.51
N LEU A 23 18.67 8.94 15.58
CA LEU A 23 17.30 8.98 16.09
C LEU A 23 17.25 9.40 17.55
N ALA A 24 18.12 8.82 18.39
CA ALA A 24 18.23 9.12 19.81
C ALA A 24 18.56 10.59 20.03
N LYS A 25 19.50 11.13 19.26
CA LYS A 25 19.89 12.56 19.33
C LYS A 25 18.72 13.47 18.97
N LYS A 26 18.00 13.17 17.90
CA LYS A 26 16.85 13.99 17.47
C LYS A 26 15.69 13.94 18.46
N LEU A 27 15.49 12.79 19.10
CA LEU A 27 14.40 12.59 20.04
C LEU A 27 14.76 12.96 21.50
N GLY A 28 16.05 13.22 21.79
CA GLY A 28 16.50 13.55 23.12
C GLY A 28 16.41 12.38 24.10
N VAL A 29 16.60 11.14 23.64
CA VAL A 29 16.55 9.92 24.44
C VAL A 29 17.77 9.05 24.17
N SER A 30 17.93 7.96 24.93
CA SER A 30 19.02 7.02 24.71
C SER A 30 18.77 6.12 23.49
N ARG A 31 19.86 5.56 22.94
CA ARG A 31 19.78 4.56 21.86
C ARG A 31 18.96 3.34 22.29
N GLY A 32 19.12 2.90 23.52
CA GLY A 32 18.34 1.78 24.07
C GLY A 32 16.86 2.08 24.09
N THR A 33 16.45 3.28 24.44
CA THR A 33 15.05 3.69 24.38
C THR A 33 14.50 3.63 22.97
N VAL A 34 15.25 4.14 21.97
CA VAL A 34 14.84 4.04 20.56
C VAL A 34 14.69 2.59 20.11
N ALA A 35 15.71 1.77 20.39
CA ALA A 35 15.68 0.35 20.02
C ALA A 35 14.50 -0.38 20.63
N ASN A 36 14.22 -0.15 21.92
CA ASN A 36 13.09 -0.77 22.62
C ASN A 36 11.75 -0.33 22.03
N ARG A 37 11.62 0.95 21.67
CA ARG A 37 10.40 1.49 21.06
C ARG A 37 10.15 0.88 19.69
N ILE A 38 11.16 0.79 18.85
CA ILE A 38 11.05 0.15 17.52
C ILE A 38 10.63 -1.31 17.69
N ALA A 39 11.31 -2.07 18.56
CA ALA A 39 10.99 -3.47 18.81
C ALA A 39 9.54 -3.66 19.28
N ARG A 40 9.05 -2.78 20.17
CA ARG A 40 7.66 -2.81 20.63
C ARG A 40 6.68 -2.50 19.52
N LEU A 41 6.94 -1.47 18.70
CA LEU A 41 6.08 -1.11 17.57
C LEU A 41 6.00 -2.21 16.53
N GLU A 42 7.10 -2.94 16.32
CA GLU A 42 7.12 -4.12 15.45
C GLU A 42 6.32 -5.28 16.06
N ALA A 43 6.54 -5.57 17.36
CA ALA A 43 5.86 -6.65 18.04
C ALA A 43 4.34 -6.43 18.14
N GLU A 44 3.91 -5.19 18.32
CA GLU A 44 2.49 -4.81 18.37
C GLU A 44 1.86 -4.69 16.97
N GLY A 45 2.64 -4.86 15.91
CA GLY A 45 2.14 -4.76 14.52
C GLY A 45 1.82 -3.35 14.06
N VAL A 46 2.28 -2.32 14.77
CA VAL A 46 2.18 -0.92 14.32
C VAL A 46 3.12 -0.71 13.13
N ILE A 47 4.35 -1.22 13.24
CA ILE A 47 5.25 -1.35 12.09
C ILE A 47 5.06 -2.76 11.56
N VAL A 48 4.46 -2.88 10.38
CA VAL A 48 4.21 -4.17 9.72
C VAL A 48 5.34 -4.59 8.79
N GLY A 49 6.24 -3.68 8.48
CA GLY A 49 7.37 -3.96 7.61
C GLY A 49 8.04 -2.69 7.12
N TYR A 50 9.06 -2.87 6.28
CA TYR A 50 9.83 -1.80 5.65
C TYR A 50 9.82 -2.00 4.15
N THR A 51 9.85 -0.92 3.40
CA THR A 51 9.85 -0.99 1.94
C THR A 51 10.78 0.06 1.35
N LEU A 52 11.07 -0.08 0.06
CA LEU A 52 11.87 0.86 -0.70
C LEU A 52 10.98 1.75 -1.56
N ARG A 53 11.33 3.02 -1.64
CA ARG A 53 10.83 3.92 -2.68
C ARG A 53 11.86 3.98 -3.78
N LEU A 54 11.47 3.56 -4.97
CA LEU A 54 12.35 3.55 -6.14
C LEU A 54 11.93 4.63 -7.13
N ARG A 55 12.89 5.11 -7.91
CA ARG A 55 12.54 5.97 -9.05
C ARG A 55 11.66 5.18 -10.02
N PRO A 56 10.71 5.84 -10.70
CA PRO A 56 9.84 5.13 -11.65
C PRO A 56 10.60 4.40 -12.77
N ASP A 57 11.75 4.92 -13.17
CA ASP A 57 12.61 4.32 -14.20
C ASP A 57 13.45 3.14 -13.70
N ALA A 58 13.48 2.89 -12.40
CA ALA A 58 14.22 1.76 -11.83
C ALA A 58 13.49 0.42 -12.02
N THR A 59 12.17 0.44 -12.30
CA THR A 59 11.36 -0.72 -12.63
C THR A 59 10.56 -0.42 -13.92
N PRO A 60 11.24 -0.27 -15.07
CA PRO A 60 10.62 0.29 -16.28
C PRO A 60 9.50 -0.59 -16.84
N ASP A 61 9.51 -1.88 -16.57
CA ASP A 61 8.53 -2.83 -17.13
C ASP A 61 7.30 -3.02 -16.22
N GLU A 62 7.33 -2.49 -15.01
CA GLU A 62 6.18 -2.61 -14.10
C GLU A 62 5.03 -1.72 -14.57
N ILE A 63 3.86 -2.32 -14.69
CA ILE A 63 2.63 -1.62 -15.04
C ILE A 63 1.82 -1.41 -13.76
N ARG A 64 1.35 -0.17 -13.56
CA ARG A 64 0.44 0.20 -12.48
C ARG A 64 -0.84 0.75 -13.05
N ALA A 65 -1.94 0.50 -12.38
CA ALA A 65 -3.26 0.98 -12.78
C ALA A 65 -4.13 1.24 -11.56
N TRP A 66 -5.06 2.19 -11.69
CA TRP A 66 -6.18 2.36 -10.78
C TRP A 66 -7.40 1.67 -11.36
N MET A 67 -8.08 0.88 -10.55
CA MET A 67 -9.32 0.23 -10.93
C MET A 67 -10.43 0.66 -9.99
N SER A 68 -11.44 1.29 -10.55
CA SER A 68 -12.68 1.65 -9.86
C SER A 68 -13.69 0.54 -10.02
N ILE A 69 -14.37 0.15 -8.95
CA ILE A 69 -15.24 -1.02 -8.91
C ILE A 69 -16.59 -0.65 -8.31
N ALA A 70 -17.65 -0.97 -9.03
CA ALA A 70 -19.01 -0.92 -8.51
C ALA A 70 -19.44 -2.33 -8.09
N VAL A 71 -19.96 -2.45 -6.87
CA VAL A 71 -20.39 -3.72 -6.30
C VAL A 71 -21.91 -3.80 -6.32
N GLU A 72 -22.45 -4.93 -6.73
CA GLU A 72 -23.90 -5.18 -6.76
C GLU A 72 -24.42 -5.66 -5.41
N GLY A 73 -25.54 -5.09 -4.99
CA GLY A 73 -26.28 -5.52 -3.79
C GLY A 73 -25.43 -5.55 -2.52
N ASN A 74 -25.55 -6.60 -1.75
CA ASN A 74 -24.89 -6.78 -0.45
C ASN A 74 -23.59 -7.57 -0.52
N GLN A 75 -22.91 -7.57 -1.67
CA GLN A 75 -21.77 -8.46 -1.93
C GLN A 75 -20.42 -7.82 -1.63
N THR A 76 -20.37 -6.61 -1.08
CA THR A 76 -19.13 -5.88 -0.85
C THR A 76 -18.12 -6.69 -0.03
N ARG A 77 -18.55 -7.32 1.06
CA ARG A 77 -17.66 -8.11 1.90
C ARG A 77 -17.04 -9.29 1.16
N ALA A 78 -17.85 -10.00 0.37
CA ALA A 78 -17.37 -11.14 -0.41
C ALA A 78 -16.42 -10.69 -1.54
N VAL A 79 -16.75 -9.60 -2.21
CA VAL A 79 -15.89 -9.01 -3.26
C VAL A 79 -14.54 -8.58 -2.68
N VAL A 80 -14.54 -7.89 -1.54
CA VAL A 80 -13.30 -7.48 -0.86
C VAL A 80 -12.45 -8.70 -0.51
N ALA A 81 -13.05 -9.76 0.03
CA ALA A 81 -12.32 -10.98 0.36
C ALA A 81 -11.66 -11.61 -0.87
N HIS A 82 -12.35 -11.65 -2.01
CA HIS A 82 -11.78 -12.14 -3.27
C HIS A 82 -10.64 -11.24 -3.78
N LEU A 83 -10.82 -9.92 -3.73
CA LEU A 83 -9.81 -8.96 -4.18
C LEU A 83 -8.53 -9.01 -3.33
N LEU A 84 -8.67 -9.22 -2.02
CA LEU A 84 -7.51 -9.37 -1.14
C LEU A 84 -6.69 -10.63 -1.44
N GLY A 85 -7.31 -11.65 -2.05
CA GLY A 85 -6.64 -12.85 -2.50
C GLY A 85 -6.00 -12.74 -3.89
N GLU A 86 -6.20 -11.64 -4.60
CA GLU A 86 -5.63 -11.43 -5.94
C GLU A 86 -4.24 -10.82 -5.83
N PRO A 87 -3.18 -11.53 -6.29
CA PRO A 87 -1.80 -11.02 -6.16
C PRO A 87 -1.53 -9.70 -6.88
N GLY A 88 -2.28 -9.41 -7.94
CA GLY A 88 -2.16 -8.16 -8.69
C GLY A 88 -2.76 -6.95 -8.01
N VAL A 89 -3.52 -7.12 -6.93
CA VAL A 89 -4.09 -6.02 -6.14
C VAL A 89 -3.08 -5.59 -5.08
N ALA A 90 -2.46 -4.43 -5.29
CA ALA A 90 -1.45 -3.88 -4.38
C ALA A 90 -2.06 -3.12 -3.22
N SER A 91 -3.19 -2.45 -3.43
CA SER A 91 -3.96 -1.78 -2.38
C SER A 91 -5.44 -1.81 -2.72
N LEU A 92 -6.28 -1.71 -1.71
CA LEU A 92 -7.73 -1.75 -1.85
C LEU A 92 -8.38 -0.83 -0.83
N HIS A 93 -9.30 0.01 -1.29
CA HIS A 93 -9.96 1.02 -0.48
C HIS A 93 -11.47 1.05 -0.73
N ASP A 94 -12.27 1.25 0.33
CA ASP A 94 -13.63 1.73 0.21
C ASP A 94 -13.59 3.21 -0.16
N THR A 95 -14.54 3.65 -0.94
CA THR A 95 -14.72 5.07 -1.22
C THR A 95 -16.16 5.50 -1.00
N ASN A 96 -16.36 6.77 -0.73
CA ASN A 96 -17.70 7.36 -0.59
C ASN A 96 -18.16 8.09 -1.87
N GLY A 97 -17.40 7.94 -2.96
CA GLY A 97 -17.72 8.56 -4.23
C GLY A 97 -18.66 7.71 -5.09
N ARG A 98 -18.59 7.91 -6.38
CA ARG A 98 -19.38 7.19 -7.39
C ARG A 98 -19.14 5.68 -7.38
N TRP A 99 -17.92 5.26 -7.09
CA TRP A 99 -17.49 3.86 -7.09
C TRP A 99 -17.41 3.33 -5.67
N ASP A 100 -17.73 2.07 -5.46
CA ASP A 100 -17.72 1.45 -4.14
C ASP A 100 -16.30 1.16 -3.66
N LEU A 101 -15.44 0.67 -4.55
CA LEU A 101 -14.06 0.30 -4.23
C LEU A 101 -13.09 0.93 -5.22
N LEU A 102 -11.89 1.19 -4.75
CA LEU A 102 -10.75 1.61 -5.55
C LEU A 102 -9.57 0.70 -5.25
N ALA A 103 -9.03 0.06 -6.28
CA ALA A 103 -7.89 -0.83 -6.18
C ALA A 103 -6.69 -0.27 -6.95
N GLU A 104 -5.50 -0.38 -6.37
CA GLU A 104 -4.27 -0.21 -7.12
C GLU A 104 -3.83 -1.58 -7.62
N LEU A 105 -3.60 -1.68 -8.94
CA LEU A 105 -3.12 -2.89 -9.58
C LEU A 105 -1.66 -2.75 -9.97
N ARG A 106 -0.93 -3.85 -9.85
CA ARG A 106 0.46 -3.96 -10.31
C ARG A 106 0.62 -5.23 -11.12
N ALA A 107 1.37 -5.13 -12.20
CA ALA A 107 1.70 -6.26 -13.05
C ALA A 107 3.08 -6.08 -13.68
N ALA A 108 3.73 -7.19 -14.02
CA ALA A 108 5.05 -7.15 -14.63
C ALA A 108 5.03 -6.60 -16.06
N ASN A 109 3.90 -6.74 -16.76
CA ASN A 109 3.72 -6.30 -18.15
C ASN A 109 2.23 -6.20 -18.47
N LEU A 110 1.90 -5.73 -19.67
CA LEU A 110 0.50 -5.57 -20.11
C LEU A 110 -0.25 -6.91 -20.19
N ASN A 111 0.40 -7.99 -20.57
CA ASN A 111 -0.23 -9.30 -20.62
C ASN A 111 -0.66 -9.77 -19.23
N GLU A 112 0.19 -9.59 -18.23
CA GLU A 112 -0.13 -9.89 -16.85
C GLU A 112 -1.25 -8.99 -16.31
N LEU A 113 -1.24 -7.71 -16.65
CA LEU A 113 -2.32 -6.80 -16.28
C LEU A 113 -3.65 -7.27 -16.87
N ALA A 114 -3.67 -7.67 -18.14
CA ALA A 114 -4.86 -8.20 -18.78
C ALA A 114 -5.41 -9.42 -18.03
N ARG A 115 -4.54 -10.33 -17.58
CA ARG A 115 -4.92 -11.49 -16.78
C ARG A 115 -5.51 -11.11 -15.43
N VAL A 116 -4.92 -10.13 -14.75
CA VAL A 116 -5.46 -9.60 -13.49
C VAL A 116 -6.87 -9.04 -13.71
N LEU A 117 -7.05 -8.23 -14.75
CA LEU A 117 -8.35 -7.65 -15.08
C LEU A 117 -9.39 -8.73 -15.39
N ASP A 118 -9.02 -9.76 -16.14
CA ASP A 118 -9.92 -10.89 -16.45
C ASP A 118 -10.35 -11.63 -15.18
N ARG A 119 -9.42 -11.94 -14.30
CA ARG A 119 -9.74 -12.59 -13.02
C ARG A 119 -10.64 -11.75 -12.14
N VAL A 120 -10.36 -10.45 -12.03
CA VAL A 120 -11.16 -9.53 -11.22
C VAL A 120 -12.58 -9.42 -11.77
N ARG A 121 -12.74 -9.32 -13.07
CA ARG A 121 -14.06 -9.20 -13.71
C ARG A 121 -14.94 -10.46 -13.53
N LEU A 122 -14.35 -11.60 -13.26
CA LEU A 122 -15.06 -12.85 -12.99
C LEU A 122 -15.56 -12.96 -11.55
N ILE A 123 -15.16 -12.08 -10.66
CA ILE A 123 -15.61 -12.10 -9.27
C ILE A 123 -17.10 -11.78 -9.22
N LYS A 124 -17.87 -12.69 -8.61
CA LYS A 124 -19.31 -12.49 -8.42
C LYS A 124 -19.56 -11.30 -7.51
N GLY A 125 -20.47 -10.43 -7.93
CA GLY A 125 -20.82 -9.22 -7.19
C GLY A 125 -20.22 -7.95 -7.76
N ILE A 126 -19.28 -8.03 -8.70
CA ILE A 126 -18.77 -6.88 -9.43
C ILE A 126 -19.73 -6.56 -10.58
N GLY A 127 -20.34 -5.36 -10.52
CA GLY A 127 -21.28 -4.90 -11.54
C GLY A 127 -20.58 -4.25 -12.72
N SER A 128 -19.69 -3.32 -12.44
CA SER A 128 -18.91 -2.62 -13.45
C SER A 128 -17.55 -2.19 -12.91
N THR A 129 -16.61 -1.99 -13.82
CA THR A 129 -15.26 -1.54 -13.49
C THR A 129 -14.77 -0.53 -14.49
N GLU A 130 -13.88 0.34 -14.05
CA GLU A 130 -13.13 1.25 -14.91
C GLU A 130 -11.67 1.19 -14.52
N THR A 131 -10.79 0.95 -15.49
CA THR A 131 -9.36 0.84 -15.24
C THR A 131 -8.61 1.93 -15.96
N SER A 132 -7.77 2.65 -15.22
CA SER A 132 -6.88 3.68 -15.74
C SER A 132 -5.44 3.24 -15.54
N THR A 133 -4.76 2.88 -16.61
CA THR A 133 -3.35 2.51 -16.58
C THR A 133 -2.50 3.77 -16.42
N HIS A 134 -1.52 3.74 -15.51
CA HIS A 134 -0.58 4.83 -15.35
C HIS A 134 0.35 4.89 -16.56
N LEU A 135 0.31 5.99 -17.30
CA LEU A 135 1.16 6.18 -18.47
C LEU A 135 2.50 6.78 -18.08
N GLN A 136 2.48 7.76 -17.18
CA GLN A 136 3.68 8.45 -16.70
C GLN A 136 3.47 8.89 -15.27
N THR A 137 4.47 8.68 -14.44
CA THR A 137 4.46 9.10 -13.04
C THR A 137 5.41 10.27 -12.86
N TYR A 138 4.90 11.39 -12.35
CA TYR A 138 5.68 12.60 -12.11
C TYR A 138 6.25 12.64 -10.69
N ARG A 139 5.57 12.02 -9.73
CA ARG A 139 6.00 11.96 -8.34
C ARG A 139 5.39 10.75 -7.65
N LEU A 140 6.20 10.03 -6.87
CA LEU A 140 5.74 9.02 -5.92
C LEU A 140 5.94 9.54 -4.50
N ALA A 141 4.94 9.34 -3.66
CA ALA A 141 5.02 9.69 -2.25
C ALA A 141 5.82 8.67 -1.45
#